data_f169a8711fd511a6fa7df448f007da5a
#
_entry.id   f169a8711fd511a6fa7df448f007da5a
#
_cell.length_a   1.000
_cell.length_b   1.000
_cell.length_c   1.000
_cell.angle_alpha   90.00
_cell.angle_beta   90.00
_cell.angle_gamma   90.00
#
_symmetry.space_group_name_H-M   'P 1'
#
loop_
_entity.id
_entity.type
_entity.pdbx_description
1 polymer ?
#
loop_
_entity_poly.entity_id
_entity_poly.type
_entity_poly.pdbx_seq_one_letter_code
_entity_poly.pdbx_strand_id
1 'polypeptide(L)'
;MREGIGHIYLAWRKGSGFPRIIIGVIKRNATGVTFQYIKSGLVNAKKSGFVIFPDFPDENKIYSNNILEIIGQRLNKSEREDIYRYYAYWEIDPSMKNDKYYLIARTQGLLPTDNFEFLADYNPVKNLSFTSELCGLTHIKLSAHSLNEGDELTWKYDSTDKYDKYAIKVYKGSLFVGYIKKIHSRVFYKKNGNKLKIYVKSINQNGCVNRAFIKICF
;
A
#
# COMPACT_ATOMS: atom_id res chain seq x y z
N MET A 1 12.75 7.23 13.66
CA MET A 1 11.58 7.11 12.77
C MET A 1 10.38 6.89 13.68
N ARG A 2 9.65 8.00 13.99
CA ARG A 2 8.61 7.99 15.04
C ARG A 2 7.37 7.15 14.68
N GLU A 3 7.06 6.98 13.40
CA GLU A 3 5.80 6.40 12.92
C GLU A 3 5.92 4.99 12.28
N GLY A 4 7.07 4.34 12.43
CA GLY A 4 7.28 3.04 11.81
C GLY A 4 7.32 3.03 10.28
N ILE A 5 7.39 4.19 9.61
CA ILE A 5 7.45 4.29 8.16
C ILE A 5 8.91 4.26 7.70
N GLY A 6 9.24 3.29 6.87
CA GLY A 6 10.52 3.19 6.17
C GLY A 6 10.47 3.87 4.79
N HIS A 7 10.98 3.21 3.77
CA HIS A 7 10.89 3.70 2.39
C HIS A 7 9.47 3.57 1.85
N ILE A 8 9.11 4.43 0.89
CA ILE A 8 7.86 4.32 0.13
C ILE A 8 8.21 3.81 -1.28
N TYR A 9 7.54 2.78 -1.72
CA TYR A 9 7.75 2.19 -3.04
C TYR A 9 6.64 2.61 -3.98
N LEU A 10 7.02 3.11 -5.16
CA LEU A 10 6.09 3.36 -6.24
C LEU A 10 5.78 2.06 -6.96
N ALA A 11 4.52 1.67 -6.91
CA ALA A 11 3.97 0.55 -7.65
C ALA A 11 3.11 1.04 -8.81
N TRP A 12 3.14 0.30 -9.90
CA TRP A 12 2.25 0.50 -11.04
C TRP A 12 1.63 -0.84 -11.44
N ARG A 13 0.43 -0.80 -11.99
CA ARG A 13 -0.23 -1.95 -12.63
C ARG A 13 -0.91 -1.53 -13.92
N LYS A 14 -1.03 -2.45 -14.89
CA LYS A 14 -1.70 -2.18 -16.17
C LYS A 14 -3.20 -1.85 -16.01
N GLY A 15 -3.83 -2.35 -14.95
CA GLY A 15 -5.24 -2.16 -14.66
C GLY A 15 -5.71 -3.06 -13.51
N SER A 16 -7.01 -3.09 -13.27
CA SER A 16 -7.60 -4.00 -12.27
C SER A 16 -7.33 -5.46 -12.67
N GLY A 17 -7.02 -6.31 -11.67
CA GLY A 17 -6.68 -7.73 -11.92
C GLY A 17 -5.24 -7.99 -12.33
N PHE A 18 -4.50 -6.99 -12.78
CA PHE A 18 -3.07 -7.16 -13.12
C PHE A 18 -2.17 -7.03 -11.88
N PRO A 19 -1.00 -7.72 -11.88
CA PRO A 19 -0.06 -7.64 -10.76
C PRO A 19 0.55 -6.25 -10.63
N ARG A 20 0.80 -5.83 -9.39
CA ARG A 20 1.55 -4.61 -9.07
C ARG A 20 3.03 -4.82 -9.31
N ILE A 21 3.65 -3.96 -10.10
CA ILE A 21 5.08 -3.96 -10.39
C ILE A 21 5.70 -2.80 -9.63
N ILE A 22 6.70 -3.06 -8.82
CA ILE A 22 7.43 -2.03 -8.06
C ILE A 22 8.42 -1.38 -9.00
N ILE A 23 8.17 -0.12 -9.37
CA ILE A 23 8.94 0.61 -10.39
C ILE A 23 9.86 1.69 -9.82
N GLY A 24 9.68 2.09 -8.56
CA GLY A 24 10.50 3.14 -7.96
C GLY A 24 10.52 3.09 -6.44
N VAL A 25 11.40 3.87 -5.84
CA VAL A 25 11.52 4.01 -4.40
C VAL A 25 11.75 5.47 -4.01
N ILE A 26 11.03 5.91 -3.00
CA ILE A 26 11.16 7.21 -2.35
C ILE A 26 11.82 6.97 -0.99
N LYS A 27 12.93 7.65 -0.75
CA LYS A 27 13.69 7.55 0.49
C LYS A 27 13.68 8.90 1.19
N ARG A 28 13.44 8.91 2.49
CA ARG A 28 13.57 10.07 3.35
C ARG A 28 14.74 9.85 4.32
N ASN A 29 15.65 10.79 4.37
CA ASN A 29 16.77 10.83 5.30
C ASN A 29 16.90 12.23 5.94
N ALA A 30 17.98 12.49 6.68
CA ALA A 30 18.22 13.77 7.33
C ALA A 30 18.42 14.94 6.36
N THR A 31 18.86 14.65 5.12
CA THR A 31 19.16 15.68 4.11
C THR A 31 17.99 15.97 3.17
N GLY A 32 16.93 15.15 3.20
CA GLY A 32 15.76 15.37 2.36
C GLY A 32 15.10 14.09 1.85
N VAL A 33 14.33 14.25 0.79
CA VAL A 33 13.61 13.18 0.13
C VAL A 33 14.13 13.00 -1.27
N THR A 34 14.37 11.73 -1.66
CA THR A 34 14.81 11.37 -3.00
C THR A 34 13.86 10.36 -3.62
N PHE A 35 13.74 10.39 -4.94
CA PHE A 35 13.08 9.36 -5.75
C PHE A 35 14.06 8.79 -6.77
N GLN A 36 14.01 7.49 -6.98
CA GLN A 36 14.73 6.81 -8.07
C GLN A 36 13.92 5.62 -8.58
N TYR A 37 14.05 5.34 -9.87
CA TYR A 37 13.49 4.12 -10.45
C TYR A 37 14.24 2.87 -10.01
N ILE A 38 13.52 1.73 -9.98
CA ILE A 38 14.07 0.40 -9.77
C ILE A 38 14.17 -0.28 -11.13
N LYS A 39 15.39 -0.42 -11.68
CA LYS A 39 15.64 -0.88 -13.06
C LYS A 39 14.91 -2.17 -13.40
N SER A 40 14.98 -3.20 -12.56
CA SER A 40 14.30 -4.49 -12.81
C SER A 40 12.78 -4.36 -12.90
N GLY A 41 12.19 -3.54 -12.02
CA GLY A 41 10.76 -3.26 -12.04
C GLY A 41 10.35 -2.44 -13.26
N LEU A 42 11.15 -1.43 -13.61
CA LEU A 42 10.89 -0.57 -14.77
C LEU A 42 10.89 -1.37 -16.08
N VAL A 43 11.88 -2.26 -16.27
CA VAL A 43 11.93 -3.15 -17.43
C VAL A 43 10.67 -4.02 -17.53
N ASN A 44 10.23 -4.61 -16.42
CA ASN A 44 9.03 -5.43 -16.40
C ASN A 44 7.75 -4.62 -16.65
N ALA A 45 7.65 -3.41 -16.11
CA ALA A 45 6.51 -2.53 -16.32
C ALA A 45 6.42 -2.08 -17.80
N LYS A 46 7.53 -1.71 -18.42
CA LYS A 46 7.58 -1.33 -19.85
C LYS A 46 7.09 -2.45 -20.77
N LYS A 47 7.44 -3.71 -20.49
CA LYS A 47 6.90 -4.88 -21.21
C LYS A 47 5.37 -5.00 -21.10
N SER A 48 4.78 -4.44 -20.05
CA SER A 48 3.35 -4.44 -19.79
C SER A 48 2.64 -3.17 -20.29
N GLY A 49 3.36 -2.25 -20.96
CA GLY A 49 2.81 -1.01 -21.50
C GLY A 49 2.95 0.20 -20.59
N PHE A 50 3.82 0.14 -19.57
CA PHE A 50 4.11 1.31 -18.73
C PHE A 50 4.81 2.41 -19.54
N VAL A 51 4.28 3.63 -19.43
CA VAL A 51 4.94 4.86 -19.88
C VAL A 51 5.53 5.55 -18.65
N ILE A 52 6.74 6.10 -18.80
CA ILE A 52 7.47 6.75 -17.72
C ILE A 52 6.61 7.82 -17.02
N PHE A 53 6.77 7.97 -15.72
CA PHE A 53 6.03 8.98 -14.95
C PHE A 53 6.47 10.37 -15.43
N PRO A 54 5.54 11.24 -15.89
CA PRO A 54 5.91 12.49 -16.57
C PRO A 54 6.79 13.42 -15.75
N ASP A 55 6.57 13.49 -14.43
CA ASP A 55 7.34 14.34 -13.53
C ASP A 55 8.76 13.81 -13.24
N PHE A 56 9.04 12.56 -13.61
CA PHE A 56 10.33 11.89 -13.43
C PHE A 56 10.78 11.23 -14.74
N PRO A 57 11.04 12.02 -15.81
CA PRO A 57 11.23 11.48 -17.16
C PRO A 57 12.54 10.72 -17.38
N ASP A 58 13.58 10.98 -16.61
CA ASP A 58 14.87 10.29 -16.72
C ASP A 58 14.94 9.09 -15.77
N GLU A 59 14.94 7.89 -16.33
CA GLU A 59 14.96 6.62 -15.58
C GLU A 59 16.27 6.31 -14.86
N ASN A 60 17.36 7.00 -15.20
CA ASN A 60 18.67 6.80 -14.58
C ASN A 60 18.99 7.85 -13.50
N LYS A 61 18.20 8.89 -13.41
CA LYS A 61 18.41 10.00 -12.48
C LYS A 61 17.91 9.68 -11.08
N ILE A 62 18.65 10.15 -10.07
CA ILE A 62 18.15 10.28 -8.70
C ILE A 62 17.60 11.69 -8.55
N TYR A 63 16.30 11.78 -8.35
CA TYR A 63 15.62 13.05 -8.14
C TYR A 63 15.66 13.41 -6.65
N SER A 64 15.97 14.67 -6.33
CA SER A 64 16.04 15.19 -4.95
C SER A 64 15.26 16.48 -4.74
N ASN A 65 14.84 17.14 -5.83
CA ASN A 65 14.14 18.42 -5.75
C ASN A 65 12.62 18.21 -5.81
N ASN A 66 11.89 18.86 -4.93
CA ASN A 66 10.43 18.98 -4.95
C ASN A 66 9.66 17.64 -4.98
N ILE A 67 10.28 16.54 -4.53
CA ILE A 67 9.66 15.19 -4.60
C ILE A 67 8.32 15.19 -3.87
N LEU A 68 8.27 15.72 -2.63
CA LEU A 68 7.04 15.72 -1.85
C LEU A 68 5.99 16.71 -2.39
N GLU A 69 6.40 17.76 -3.10
CA GLU A 69 5.47 18.67 -3.76
C GLU A 69 4.79 17.98 -4.95
N ILE A 70 5.57 17.28 -5.76
CA ILE A 70 5.09 16.54 -6.93
C ILE A 70 4.11 15.43 -6.50
N ILE A 71 4.57 14.49 -5.67
CA ILE A 71 3.72 13.36 -5.24
C ILE A 71 2.58 13.81 -4.33
N GLY A 72 2.75 14.91 -3.61
CA GLY A 72 1.75 15.50 -2.71
C GLY A 72 0.52 16.04 -3.42
N GLN A 73 0.58 16.30 -4.74
CA GLN A 73 -0.59 16.64 -5.55
C GLN A 73 -1.66 15.54 -5.58
N ARG A 74 -1.28 14.32 -5.18
CA ARG A 74 -2.18 13.16 -5.05
C ARG A 74 -2.93 13.12 -3.72
N LEU A 75 -2.62 14.02 -2.81
CA LEU A 75 -3.28 14.10 -1.50
C LEU A 75 -4.56 14.93 -1.58
N ASN A 76 -5.57 14.53 -0.82
CA ASN A 76 -6.76 15.34 -0.65
C ASN A 76 -6.42 16.66 0.06
N LYS A 77 -7.08 17.73 -0.37
CA LYS A 77 -6.94 19.05 0.28
C LYS A 77 -7.44 18.98 1.72
N SER A 78 -6.72 19.63 2.63
CA SER A 78 -7.03 19.66 4.07
C SER A 78 -8.29 20.44 4.42
N GLU A 79 -8.78 21.30 3.50
CA GLU A 79 -9.95 22.15 3.68
C GLU A 79 -11.28 21.46 3.40
N ARG A 80 -11.27 20.15 3.10
CA ARG A 80 -12.51 19.38 2.90
C ARG A 80 -13.28 19.24 4.21
N GLU A 81 -14.59 19.40 4.15
CA GLU A 81 -15.47 19.22 5.32
C GLU A 81 -15.40 17.81 5.92
N ASP A 82 -15.17 16.78 5.09
CA ASP A 82 -15.08 15.39 5.50
C ASP A 82 -13.65 14.90 5.84
N ILE A 83 -12.69 15.81 6.00
CA ILE A 83 -11.27 15.48 6.16
C ILE A 83 -11.01 14.59 7.39
N TYR A 84 -11.77 14.76 8.47
CA TYR A 84 -11.62 13.93 9.67
C TYR A 84 -12.03 12.47 9.43
N ARG A 85 -13.09 12.24 8.64
CA ARG A 85 -13.50 10.89 8.24
C ARG A 85 -12.44 10.24 7.34
N TYR A 86 -11.86 11.02 6.45
CA TYR A 86 -10.75 10.58 5.60
C TYR A 86 -9.51 10.21 6.43
N TYR A 87 -9.14 11.01 7.44
CA TYR A 87 -8.04 10.71 8.33
C TYR A 87 -8.30 9.44 9.17
N ALA A 88 -9.48 9.30 9.72
CA ALA A 88 -9.87 8.09 10.46
C ALA A 88 -9.84 6.85 9.55
N TYR A 89 -10.31 6.98 8.31
CA TYR A 89 -10.26 5.88 7.35
C TYR A 89 -8.83 5.43 7.03
N TRP A 90 -7.89 6.35 6.88
CA TRP A 90 -6.50 6.05 6.55
C TRP A 90 -5.57 5.88 7.75
N GLU A 91 -6.13 5.83 8.96
CA GLU A 91 -5.35 5.73 10.22
C GLU A 91 -4.31 6.87 10.34
N ILE A 92 -4.69 8.07 9.93
CA ILE A 92 -3.83 9.27 9.96
C ILE A 92 -3.95 9.93 11.33
N ASP A 93 -2.81 10.13 11.99
CA ASP A 93 -2.70 10.99 13.16
C ASP A 93 -2.86 12.45 12.74
N PRO A 94 -3.86 13.19 13.28
CA PRO A 94 -4.07 14.59 12.94
C PRO A 94 -2.87 15.50 13.20
N SER A 95 -2.00 15.14 14.15
CA SER A 95 -0.76 15.88 14.44
C SER A 95 0.24 15.84 13.27
N MET A 96 0.11 14.83 12.39
CA MET A 96 0.98 14.59 11.23
C MET A 96 0.37 15.09 9.91
N LYS A 97 -0.73 15.84 9.96
CA LYS A 97 -1.48 16.30 8.77
C LYS A 97 -0.67 17.14 7.76
N ASN A 98 0.44 17.72 8.22
CA ASN A 98 1.31 18.55 7.39
C ASN A 98 2.55 17.79 6.84
N ASP A 99 2.77 16.53 7.26
CA ASP A 99 3.86 15.70 6.71
C ASP A 99 3.39 14.96 5.46
N LYS A 100 3.69 15.50 4.28
CA LYS A 100 3.32 14.89 3.00
C LYS A 100 3.87 13.48 2.82
N TYR A 101 5.08 13.18 3.33
CA TYR A 101 5.64 11.84 3.27
C TYR A 101 4.80 10.85 4.09
N TYR A 102 4.41 11.26 5.29
CA TYR A 102 3.53 10.47 6.15
C TYR A 102 2.16 10.27 5.48
N LEU A 103 1.54 11.33 4.96
CA LEU A 103 0.24 11.26 4.31
C LEU A 103 0.26 10.32 3.09
N ILE A 104 1.27 10.41 2.23
CA ILE A 104 1.42 9.51 1.07
C ILE A 104 1.59 8.05 1.53
N ALA A 105 2.38 7.80 2.57
CA ALA A 105 2.55 6.46 3.12
C ALA A 105 1.22 5.87 3.61
N ARG A 106 0.38 6.68 4.28
CA ARG A 106 -0.92 6.26 4.84
C ARG A 106 -1.98 6.07 3.76
N THR A 107 -2.15 7.05 2.88
CA THR A 107 -3.20 7.06 1.84
C THR A 107 -2.84 6.26 0.60
N GLN A 108 -1.58 5.84 0.48
CA GLN A 108 -1.01 5.20 -0.70
C GLN A 108 -1.09 6.08 -1.97
N GLY A 109 -1.44 7.37 -1.84
CA GLY A 109 -1.58 8.30 -2.94
C GLY A 109 -2.54 7.81 -4.03
N LEU A 110 -3.56 7.04 -3.64
CA LEU A 110 -4.50 6.43 -4.59
C LEU A 110 -5.35 7.49 -5.29
N LEU A 111 -5.37 7.45 -6.62
CA LEU A 111 -6.27 8.22 -7.46
C LEU A 111 -7.13 7.28 -8.31
N PRO A 112 -8.43 7.58 -8.50
CA PRO A 112 -9.30 6.79 -9.40
C PRO A 112 -8.86 6.85 -10.87
N THR A 113 -8.12 7.88 -11.25
CA THR A 113 -7.77 8.22 -12.64
C THR A 113 -6.52 7.53 -13.15
N ASP A 114 -5.76 6.86 -12.27
CA ASP A 114 -4.54 6.18 -12.69
C ASP A 114 -4.31 4.85 -11.93
N ASN A 115 -3.21 4.20 -12.25
CA ASN A 115 -2.86 2.87 -11.74
C ASN A 115 -1.59 2.89 -10.85
N PHE A 116 -1.28 4.03 -10.26
CA PHE A 116 -0.13 4.17 -9.34
C PHE A 116 -0.56 3.99 -7.88
N GLU A 117 0.34 3.41 -7.10
CA GLU A 117 0.19 3.25 -5.65
C GLU A 117 1.54 3.48 -4.96
N PHE A 118 1.52 4.17 -3.83
CA PHE A 118 2.71 4.46 -3.01
C PHE A 118 2.67 3.60 -1.76
N LEU A 119 3.40 2.50 -1.77
CA LEU A 119 3.36 1.47 -0.73
C LEU A 119 4.51 1.66 0.26
N ALA A 120 4.19 1.99 1.49
CA ALA A 120 5.18 2.17 2.54
C ALA A 120 5.69 0.82 3.08
N ASP A 121 7.00 0.71 3.29
CA ASP A 121 7.61 -0.39 4.03
C ASP A 121 7.56 -0.06 5.52
N TYR A 122 6.57 -0.64 6.22
CA TYR A 122 6.35 -0.39 7.63
C TYR A 122 7.29 -1.19 8.53
N ASN A 123 7.56 -0.64 9.73
CA ASN A 123 8.21 -1.33 10.82
C ASN A 123 7.22 -1.57 11.95
N PRO A 124 7.21 -2.74 12.60
CA PRO A 124 6.26 -3.08 13.65
C PRO A 124 6.64 -2.37 14.97
N VAL A 125 6.15 -1.16 15.12
CA VAL A 125 6.24 -0.34 16.33
C VAL A 125 4.94 -0.45 17.13
N LYS A 126 4.99 -0.22 18.45
CA LYS A 126 3.89 -0.45 19.40
C LYS A 126 2.53 0.16 18.98
N ASN A 127 2.55 1.31 18.32
CA ASN A 127 1.34 2.02 17.91
C ASN A 127 1.14 1.94 16.38
N LEU A 128 1.75 0.96 15.71
CA LEU A 128 1.54 0.80 14.28
C LEU A 128 0.08 0.48 13.99
N SER A 129 -0.53 1.28 13.15
CA SER A 129 -1.82 1.00 12.54
C SER A 129 -1.84 1.60 11.15
N PHE A 130 -2.22 0.84 10.13
CA PHE A 130 -2.33 1.35 8.77
C PHE A 130 -3.37 0.59 7.96
N THR A 131 -3.91 1.24 6.94
CA THR A 131 -4.85 0.64 6.01
C THR A 131 -4.11 0.03 4.82
N SER A 132 -4.46 -1.21 4.49
CA SER A 132 -4.02 -1.93 3.30
C SER A 132 -5.23 -2.45 2.52
N GLU A 133 -5.00 -3.19 1.45
CA GLU A 133 -6.03 -3.82 0.63
C GLU A 133 -5.68 -5.28 0.41
N LEU A 134 -6.65 -6.17 0.44
CA LEU A 134 -6.46 -7.56 0.06
C LEU A 134 -6.20 -7.68 -1.44
N CYS A 135 -5.23 -8.50 -1.80
CA CYS A 135 -4.88 -8.83 -3.18
C CYS A 135 -5.40 -10.20 -3.59
N GLY A 136 -5.59 -10.39 -4.89
CA GLY A 136 -5.98 -11.70 -5.45
C GLY A 136 -7.49 -11.93 -5.52
N LEU A 137 -8.33 -11.02 -5.07
CA LEU A 137 -9.80 -11.18 -5.02
C LEU A 137 -10.40 -11.51 -6.39
N THR A 138 -9.88 -10.97 -7.48
CA THR A 138 -10.32 -11.27 -8.85
C THR A 138 -10.16 -12.75 -9.24
N HIS A 139 -9.16 -13.43 -8.65
CA HIS A 139 -8.89 -14.84 -8.90
C HIS A 139 -9.60 -15.76 -7.91
N ILE A 140 -9.75 -15.31 -6.65
CA ILE A 140 -10.36 -16.09 -5.57
C ILE A 140 -11.89 -16.11 -5.71
N LYS A 141 -12.49 -15.05 -6.24
CA LYS A 141 -13.94 -14.90 -6.46
C LYS A 141 -14.77 -15.20 -5.19
N LEU A 142 -14.44 -14.50 -4.10
CA LEU A 142 -15.21 -14.61 -2.86
C LEU A 142 -16.66 -14.22 -3.10
N SER A 143 -17.59 -15.05 -2.66
CA SER A 143 -19.02 -14.73 -2.70
C SER A 143 -19.34 -13.51 -1.86
N ALA A 144 -20.42 -12.81 -2.20
CA ALA A 144 -20.94 -11.73 -1.38
C ALA A 144 -21.17 -12.22 0.07
N HIS A 145 -20.94 -11.34 1.03
CA HIS A 145 -21.07 -11.63 2.47
C HIS A 145 -20.05 -12.62 3.05
N SER A 146 -19.05 -13.09 2.28
CA SER A 146 -17.94 -13.90 2.82
C SER A 146 -17.11 -13.12 3.84
N LEU A 147 -17.04 -11.78 3.68
CA LEU A 147 -16.39 -10.85 4.61
C LEU A 147 -17.41 -9.83 5.09
N ASN A 148 -17.25 -9.38 6.35
CA ASN A 148 -17.99 -8.27 6.93
C ASN A 148 -17.01 -7.26 7.53
N GLU A 149 -17.39 -5.99 7.59
CA GLU A 149 -16.62 -4.97 8.29
C GLU A 149 -16.48 -5.36 9.78
N GLY A 150 -15.27 -5.19 10.32
CA GLY A 150 -14.93 -5.61 11.68
C GLY A 150 -14.46 -7.06 11.83
N ASP A 151 -14.61 -7.92 10.82
CA ASP A 151 -14.09 -9.29 10.90
C ASP A 151 -12.59 -9.30 11.24
N GLU A 152 -12.20 -10.08 12.24
CA GLU A 152 -10.80 -10.39 12.52
C GLU A 152 -10.32 -11.49 11.58
N LEU A 153 -9.16 -11.26 10.96
CA LEU A 153 -8.55 -12.16 9.99
C LEU A 153 -7.26 -12.75 10.55
N THR A 154 -7.05 -14.02 10.25
CA THR A 154 -5.77 -14.69 10.54
C THR A 154 -4.88 -14.65 9.30
N TRP A 155 -3.58 -14.88 9.50
CA TRP A 155 -2.63 -14.85 8.41
C TRP A 155 -1.54 -15.93 8.57
N LYS A 156 -0.94 -16.30 7.44
CA LYS A 156 0.16 -17.28 7.39
C LYS A 156 1.20 -16.85 6.38
N TYR A 157 2.47 -17.17 6.65
CA TYR A 157 3.54 -17.03 5.67
C TYR A 157 3.29 -17.98 4.49
N ASP A 158 3.49 -17.50 3.26
CA ASP A 158 3.46 -18.34 2.08
C ASP A 158 4.86 -18.49 1.50
N SER A 159 5.60 -19.51 1.97
CA SER A 159 6.94 -19.82 1.47
C SER A 159 6.95 -20.42 0.06
N THR A 160 5.79 -20.75 -0.48
CA THR A 160 5.65 -21.40 -1.80
C THR A 160 5.32 -20.42 -2.92
N ASP A 161 5.04 -19.14 -2.59
CA ASP A 161 4.75 -18.14 -3.59
C ASP A 161 5.98 -17.85 -4.47
N LYS A 162 5.81 -18.00 -5.80
CA LYS A 162 6.89 -17.84 -6.77
C LYS A 162 7.17 -16.37 -7.13
N TYR A 163 6.28 -15.47 -6.79
CA TYR A 163 6.31 -14.07 -7.20
C TYR A 163 6.71 -13.11 -6.08
N ASP A 164 6.45 -13.49 -4.83
CA ASP A 164 6.79 -12.68 -3.67
C ASP A 164 7.27 -13.56 -2.49
N LYS A 165 8.56 -13.55 -2.22
CA LYS A 165 9.16 -14.26 -1.07
C LYS A 165 8.63 -13.77 0.30
N TYR A 166 7.92 -12.65 0.33
CA TYR A 166 7.28 -12.09 1.51
C TYR A 166 5.75 -12.23 1.46
N ALA A 167 5.24 -13.16 0.65
CA ALA A 167 3.80 -13.37 0.54
C ALA A 167 3.18 -13.76 1.88
N ILE A 168 2.04 -13.14 2.20
CA ILE A 168 1.24 -13.42 3.39
C ILE A 168 -0.17 -13.76 2.93
N LYS A 169 -0.58 -15.02 3.15
CA LYS A 169 -1.95 -15.49 2.97
C LYS A 169 -2.81 -15.02 4.13
N VAL A 170 -4.04 -14.59 3.82
CA VAL A 170 -5.02 -14.10 4.80
C VAL A 170 -6.26 -14.99 4.78
N TYR A 171 -6.81 -15.26 5.97
CA TYR A 171 -7.94 -16.17 6.16
C TYR A 171 -9.00 -15.58 7.08
N LYS A 172 -10.27 -15.89 6.82
CA LYS A 172 -11.38 -15.77 7.78
C LYS A 172 -11.75 -17.19 8.23
N GLY A 173 -11.36 -17.55 9.46
CA GLY A 173 -11.42 -18.96 9.89
C GLY A 173 -10.59 -19.86 8.97
N SER A 174 -11.21 -20.81 8.29
CA SER A 174 -10.57 -21.67 7.29
C SER A 174 -10.64 -21.13 5.86
N LEU A 175 -11.47 -20.10 5.61
CA LEU A 175 -11.66 -19.55 4.27
C LEU A 175 -10.46 -18.68 3.88
N PHE A 176 -9.78 -19.03 2.79
CA PHE A 176 -8.75 -18.19 2.20
C PHE A 176 -9.39 -16.97 1.52
N VAL A 177 -8.99 -15.76 1.94
CA VAL A 177 -9.61 -14.50 1.48
C VAL A 177 -8.67 -13.59 0.70
N GLY A 178 -7.40 -13.93 0.54
CA GLY A 178 -6.47 -13.16 -0.26
C GLY A 178 -5.08 -13.06 0.31
N TYR A 179 -4.32 -12.11 -0.24
CA TYR A 179 -2.96 -11.81 0.16
C TYR A 179 -2.83 -10.37 0.64
N ILE A 180 -1.84 -10.12 1.50
CA ILE A 180 -1.40 -8.75 1.81
C ILE A 180 -0.66 -8.18 0.59
N LYS A 181 -0.84 -6.87 0.32
CA LYS A 181 -0.07 -6.15 -0.72
C LYS A 181 1.43 -6.37 -0.54
N LYS A 182 2.11 -6.63 -1.64
CA LYS A 182 3.58 -6.60 -1.74
C LYS A 182 4.10 -5.30 -1.12
N ILE A 183 5.22 -5.30 -0.43
CA ILE A 183 5.75 -4.22 0.43
C ILE A 183 5.05 -4.19 1.81
N HIS A 184 3.72 -4.07 1.90
CA HIS A 184 3.01 -4.12 3.18
C HIS A 184 3.20 -5.47 3.88
N SER A 185 3.31 -6.57 3.14
CA SER A 185 3.59 -7.90 3.67
C SER A 185 4.93 -8.01 4.42
N ARG A 186 5.90 -7.17 4.09
CA ARG A 186 7.24 -7.20 4.69
C ARG A 186 7.24 -6.95 6.20
N VAL A 187 6.28 -6.17 6.71
CA VAL A 187 6.18 -5.87 8.15
C VAL A 187 5.99 -7.12 8.99
N PHE A 188 5.34 -8.16 8.46
CA PHE A 188 5.10 -9.44 9.15
C PHE A 188 6.38 -10.26 9.33
N TYR A 189 7.38 -10.05 8.49
CA TYR A 189 8.68 -10.73 8.55
C TYR A 189 9.71 -10.02 9.43
N LYS A 190 9.40 -8.83 9.93
CA LYS A 190 10.27 -8.07 10.84
C LYS A 190 10.08 -8.53 12.29
N LYS A 191 11.06 -8.25 13.17
CA LYS A 191 10.96 -8.54 14.61
C LYS A 191 9.67 -7.98 15.18
N ASN A 192 8.88 -8.79 15.90
CA ASN A 192 7.54 -8.53 16.42
C ASN A 192 6.42 -8.45 15.35
N GLY A 193 6.69 -8.70 14.09
CA GLY A 193 5.67 -8.74 13.05
C GLY A 193 4.60 -9.82 13.29
N ASN A 194 4.94 -10.88 14.02
CA ASN A 194 4.02 -11.94 14.42
C ASN A 194 2.91 -11.51 15.39
N LYS A 195 3.00 -10.32 15.98
CA LYS A 195 1.99 -9.75 16.88
C LYS A 195 0.94 -8.91 16.14
N LEU A 196 1.12 -8.70 14.85
CA LEU A 196 0.20 -7.90 14.05
C LEU A 196 -1.15 -8.60 13.88
N LYS A 197 -2.21 -7.81 14.06
CA LYS A 197 -3.60 -8.20 13.85
C LYS A 197 -4.14 -7.57 12.56
N ILE A 198 -5.13 -8.23 11.97
CA ILE A 198 -5.77 -7.78 10.74
C ILE A 198 -7.27 -7.75 10.94
N TYR A 199 -7.91 -6.63 10.58
CA TYR A 199 -9.36 -6.47 10.61
C TYR A 199 -9.87 -5.98 9.27
N VAL A 200 -11.03 -6.47 8.85
CA VAL A 200 -11.73 -5.94 7.68
C VAL A 200 -12.24 -4.53 7.99
N LYS A 201 -11.91 -3.57 7.13
CA LYS A 201 -12.24 -2.16 7.34
C LYS A 201 -13.38 -1.69 6.46
N SER A 202 -13.36 -2.06 5.19
CA SER A 202 -14.45 -1.78 4.26
C SER A 202 -14.43 -2.76 3.10
N ILE A 203 -15.60 -2.98 2.51
CA ILE A 203 -15.80 -3.95 1.44
C ILE A 203 -16.60 -3.29 0.32
N ASN A 204 -16.15 -3.53 -0.91
CA ASN A 204 -16.95 -3.27 -2.11
C ASN A 204 -17.34 -4.61 -2.72
N GLN A 205 -18.63 -4.85 -2.87
CA GLN A 205 -19.15 -6.11 -3.40
C GLN A 205 -20.33 -5.87 -4.34
N ASN A 206 -20.40 -6.70 -5.38
CA ASN A 206 -21.52 -6.77 -6.30
C ASN A 206 -21.60 -8.24 -6.79
N GLY A 207 -22.45 -9.05 -6.16
CA GLY A 207 -22.48 -10.49 -6.34
C GLY A 207 -21.25 -11.23 -5.77
N CYS A 208 -20.08 -10.64 -5.84
CA CYS A 208 -18.83 -11.11 -5.22
C CYS A 208 -18.07 -9.96 -4.57
N VAL A 209 -17.09 -10.30 -3.72
CA VAL A 209 -16.21 -9.29 -3.11
C VAL A 209 -15.19 -8.82 -4.16
N ASN A 210 -15.33 -7.57 -4.60
CA ASN A 210 -14.47 -6.97 -5.62
C ASN A 210 -13.25 -6.28 -5.03
N ARG A 211 -13.43 -5.67 -3.84
CA ARG A 211 -12.38 -4.95 -3.14
C ARG A 211 -12.60 -5.03 -1.63
N ALA A 212 -11.54 -5.27 -0.87
CA ALA A 212 -11.60 -5.27 0.58
C ALA A 212 -10.38 -4.53 1.14
N PHE A 213 -10.65 -3.47 1.89
CA PHE A 213 -9.65 -2.78 2.69
C PHE A 213 -9.57 -3.41 4.08
N ILE A 214 -8.36 -3.50 4.59
CA ILE A 214 -8.05 -4.09 5.88
C ILE A 214 -7.23 -3.09 6.71
N LYS A 215 -7.46 -3.11 8.01
CA LYS A 215 -6.61 -2.47 9.01
C LYS A 215 -5.60 -3.48 9.50
N ILE A 216 -4.31 -3.12 9.45
CA ILE A 216 -3.21 -3.90 10.03
C ILE A 216 -2.69 -3.09 11.21
N CYS A 217 -2.69 -3.67 12.41
CA CYS A 217 -2.28 -2.98 13.63
C CYS A 217 -1.54 -3.90 14.60
N PHE A 218 -0.88 -3.27 15.58
CA PHE A 218 -0.10 -3.96 16.62
C PHE A 218 -0.96 -4.28 17.83
#